data_00df0b743d51e68c0a9c6852f9afcfbb
#
_entry.id   00df0b743d51e68c0a9c6852f9afcfbb
#
_cell.length_a   1.000
_cell.length_b   1.000
_cell.length_c   1.000
_cell.angle_alpha   90.00
_cell.angle_beta   90.00
_cell.angle_gamma   90.00
#
_symmetry.space_group_name_H-M   'P 1'
#
loop_
_entity.id
_entity.type
_entity.pdbx_description
1 polymer ?
#
loop_
_entity_poly.entity_id
_entity_poly.type
_entity_poly.pdbx_seq_one_letter_code
_entity_poly.pdbx_strand_id
1 'polypeptide(L)'
;MKSVRILLALVLGLGMVQVAHAHRFAPSLLQVDEVAPQQYNMVWKTPAQGVSNVPLRPQWPQSCEVRSASEPQLEGTGVVTNWQLQCAGLGESGLVGQTLGVSGLGANQASVMVMVNLLDGRRYQQVLDTEHPDFVVPAQSTAGD
;
A
#
# COMPACT_ATOMS: atom_id res chain seq x y z
N MET A 1 44.59 -31.98 -22.58
CA MET A 1 43.54 -32.31 -21.59
C MET A 1 43.50 -31.36 -20.40
N LYS A 2 44.62 -30.85 -19.89
CA LYS A 2 44.62 -29.84 -18.78
C LYS A 2 44.02 -28.50 -19.22
N SER A 3 44.35 -28.02 -20.41
CA SER A 3 43.87 -26.75 -20.95
C SER A 3 42.32 -26.73 -21.16
N VAL A 4 41.75 -27.85 -21.60
CA VAL A 4 40.27 -27.97 -21.79
C VAL A 4 39.54 -27.93 -20.47
N ARG A 5 40.13 -28.53 -19.41
CA ARG A 5 39.52 -28.50 -18.06
C ARG A 5 39.55 -27.11 -17.44
N ILE A 6 40.61 -26.33 -17.71
CA ILE A 6 40.74 -24.96 -17.23
C ILE A 6 39.74 -24.06 -17.97
N LEU A 7 39.58 -24.24 -19.29
CA LEU A 7 38.62 -23.49 -20.08
C LEU A 7 37.19 -23.78 -19.63
N LEU A 8 36.86 -25.06 -19.38
CA LEU A 8 35.56 -25.48 -18.87
C LEU A 8 35.24 -24.87 -17.49
N ALA A 9 36.22 -24.83 -16.59
CA ALA A 9 36.08 -24.23 -15.28
C ALA A 9 35.87 -22.70 -15.36
N LEU A 10 36.54 -22.03 -16.31
CA LEU A 10 36.38 -20.60 -16.52
C LEU A 10 34.99 -20.27 -17.07
N VAL A 11 34.49 -21.06 -18.01
CA VAL A 11 33.13 -20.86 -18.58
C VAL A 11 32.04 -21.13 -17.54
N LEU A 12 32.19 -22.14 -16.70
CA LEU A 12 31.28 -22.40 -15.59
C LEU A 12 31.32 -21.28 -14.54
N GLY A 13 32.48 -20.69 -14.28
CA GLY A 13 32.63 -19.58 -13.32
C GLY A 13 31.99 -18.27 -13.79
N LEU A 14 32.00 -17.97 -15.10
CA LEU A 14 31.36 -16.78 -15.65
C LEU A 14 29.81 -16.88 -15.70
N GLY A 15 29.27 -18.09 -15.68
CA GLY A 15 27.81 -18.31 -15.70
C GLY A 15 27.07 -18.02 -14.40
N MET A 16 27.78 -17.79 -13.29
CA MET A 16 27.17 -17.62 -11.97
C MET A 16 26.98 -16.17 -11.52
N VAL A 17 27.34 -15.18 -12.31
CA VAL A 17 27.03 -13.79 -11.99
C VAL A 17 25.65 -13.44 -12.52
N GLN A 18 24.63 -14.11 -12.03
CA GLN A 18 23.27 -13.62 -12.09
C GLN A 18 23.13 -12.58 -11.01
N VAL A 19 23.29 -11.32 -11.37
CA VAL A 19 22.90 -10.20 -10.49
C VAL A 19 21.38 -10.31 -10.34
N ALA A 20 20.95 -10.99 -9.28
CA ALA A 20 19.56 -11.01 -8.90
C ALA A 20 19.18 -9.55 -8.55
N HIS A 21 18.68 -8.81 -9.52
CA HIS A 21 17.96 -7.57 -9.29
C HIS A 21 16.62 -7.96 -8.66
N ALA A 22 16.69 -8.32 -7.37
CA ALA A 22 15.50 -8.33 -6.56
C ALA A 22 15.06 -6.88 -6.41
N HIS A 23 14.21 -6.42 -7.30
CA HIS A 23 13.47 -5.19 -7.09
C HIS A 23 12.65 -5.39 -5.82
N ARG A 24 13.15 -4.86 -4.73
CA ARG A 24 12.40 -4.78 -3.48
C ARG A 24 11.35 -3.69 -3.63
N PHE A 25 10.31 -3.98 -4.37
CA PHE A 25 9.07 -3.23 -4.26
C PHE A 25 8.41 -3.65 -2.96
N ALA A 26 8.73 -2.94 -1.88
CA ALA A 26 7.88 -3.01 -0.71
C ALA A 26 6.55 -2.38 -1.13
N PRO A 27 5.43 -3.12 -1.13
CA PRO A 27 4.15 -2.54 -1.48
C PRO A 27 3.83 -1.43 -0.48
N SER A 28 3.27 -0.33 -0.97
CA SER A 28 2.71 0.69 -0.10
C SER A 28 1.52 0.10 0.66
N LEU A 29 1.26 0.59 1.85
CA LEU A 29 0.17 0.12 2.71
C LEU A 29 -0.71 1.29 3.11
N LEU A 30 -2.01 1.15 2.92
CA LEU A 30 -3.04 1.98 3.51
C LEU A 30 -3.88 1.11 4.45
N GLN A 31 -3.70 1.28 5.75
CA GLN A 31 -4.53 0.65 6.76
C GLN A 31 -5.53 1.65 7.30
N VAL A 32 -6.79 1.24 7.39
CA VAL A 32 -7.91 2.05 7.86
C VAL A 32 -8.62 1.27 8.96
N ASP A 33 -8.53 1.76 10.18
CA ASP A 33 -9.14 1.12 11.35
C ASP A 33 -10.25 2.02 11.89
N GLU A 34 -11.48 1.52 11.89
CA GLU A 34 -12.59 2.19 12.58
C GLU A 34 -12.37 2.05 14.10
N VAL A 35 -12.27 3.18 14.80
CA VAL A 35 -11.99 3.22 16.24
C VAL A 35 -13.20 3.65 17.07
N ALA A 36 -14.14 4.34 16.44
CA ALA A 36 -15.44 4.70 16.97
C ALA A 36 -16.38 4.92 15.77
N PRO A 37 -17.71 4.98 15.95
CA PRO A 37 -18.62 5.28 14.85
C PRO A 37 -18.17 6.51 14.08
N GLN A 38 -17.94 6.35 12.76
CA GLN A 38 -17.51 7.42 11.83
C GLN A 38 -16.12 8.03 12.16
N GLN A 39 -15.32 7.38 12.99
CA GLN A 39 -13.96 7.78 13.32
C GLN A 39 -12.97 6.69 12.90
N TYR A 40 -11.96 7.09 12.15
CA TYR A 40 -10.99 6.16 11.57
C TYR A 40 -9.56 6.61 11.87
N ASN A 41 -8.72 5.67 12.26
CA ASN A 41 -7.28 5.84 12.23
C ASN A 41 -6.75 5.29 10.91
N MET A 42 -5.91 6.05 10.23
CA MET A 42 -5.24 5.64 9.00
C MET A 42 -3.74 5.59 9.20
N VAL A 43 -3.14 4.48 8.75
CA VAL A 43 -1.70 4.33 8.65
C VAL A 43 -1.35 4.29 7.16
N TRP A 44 -0.53 5.22 6.72
CA TRP A 44 -0.02 5.29 5.37
C TRP A 44 1.48 5.02 5.35
N LYS A 45 1.88 3.95 4.69
CA LYS A 45 3.29 3.59 4.54
C LYS A 45 3.66 3.53 3.06
N THR A 46 4.71 4.26 2.69
CA THR A 46 5.26 4.28 1.34
C THR A 46 6.76 4.03 1.37
N PRO A 47 7.38 3.59 0.26
CA PRO A 47 8.83 3.58 0.16
C PRO A 47 9.41 4.98 0.38
N ALA A 48 10.54 5.05 1.10
CA ALA A 48 11.23 6.32 1.33
C ALA A 48 11.83 6.91 0.03
N GLN A 49 12.09 6.05 -0.95
CA GLN A 49 12.58 6.43 -2.27
C GLN A 49 11.52 6.08 -3.32
N GLY A 50 10.98 7.09 -3.97
CA GLY A 50 10.06 6.93 -5.08
C GLY A 50 10.79 6.92 -6.42
N VAL A 51 10.14 6.38 -7.45
CA VAL A 51 10.64 6.41 -8.85
C VAL A 51 10.19 7.65 -9.60
N SER A 52 9.33 8.46 -9.00
CA SER A 52 8.72 9.65 -9.59
C SER A 52 8.64 10.78 -8.57
N ASN A 53 8.58 12.02 -9.07
CA ASN A 53 8.31 13.21 -8.26
C ASN A 53 6.80 13.39 -7.98
N VAL A 54 5.95 12.58 -8.60
CA VAL A 54 4.51 12.59 -8.34
C VAL A 54 4.25 11.86 -7.02
N PRO A 55 3.66 12.50 -6.01
CA PRO A 55 3.42 11.85 -4.73
C PRO A 55 2.30 10.80 -4.84
N LEU A 56 2.47 9.69 -4.15
CA LEU A 56 1.38 8.78 -3.85
C LEU A 56 0.54 9.40 -2.73
N ARG A 57 -0.78 9.49 -2.93
CA ARG A 57 -1.70 10.09 -1.96
C ARG A 57 -2.94 9.23 -1.79
N PRO A 58 -3.28 8.84 -0.56
CA PRO A 58 -4.56 8.23 -0.26
C PRO A 58 -5.72 9.17 -0.57
N GLN A 59 -6.83 8.61 -0.99
CA GLN A 59 -8.07 9.33 -1.27
C GLN A 59 -9.21 8.68 -0.49
N TRP A 60 -10.01 9.50 0.15
CA TRP A 60 -11.18 9.13 0.94
C TRP A 60 -12.36 10.04 0.61
N PRO A 61 -13.59 9.72 1.06
CA PRO A 61 -14.76 10.55 0.79
C PRO A 61 -14.58 11.99 1.27
N GLN A 62 -15.11 12.94 0.48
CA GLN A 62 -14.99 14.38 0.79
C GLN A 62 -15.66 14.77 2.11
N SER A 63 -16.63 13.99 2.57
CA SER A 63 -17.28 14.18 3.88
C SER A 63 -16.44 13.78 5.07
N CYS A 64 -15.25 13.18 4.84
CA CYS A 64 -14.28 12.88 5.88
C CYS A 64 -13.35 14.07 6.10
N GLU A 65 -13.16 14.45 7.35
CA GLU A 65 -12.26 15.52 7.76
C GLU A 65 -11.05 14.95 8.51
N VAL A 66 -9.87 15.47 8.21
CA VAL A 66 -8.65 15.14 8.96
C VAL A 66 -8.68 15.91 10.29
N ARG A 67 -8.71 15.18 11.40
CA ARG A 67 -8.67 15.77 12.74
C ARG A 67 -7.25 15.94 13.25
N SER A 68 -6.38 15.00 12.94
CA SER A 68 -4.95 15.08 13.25
C SER A 68 -4.13 14.33 12.20
N ALA A 69 -2.90 14.75 12.05
CA ALA A 69 -1.90 14.11 11.20
C ALA A 69 -0.56 14.09 11.93
N SER A 70 0.17 12.97 11.85
CA SER A 70 1.55 12.94 12.33
C SER A 70 2.49 13.53 11.27
N GLU A 71 3.65 14.01 11.70
CA GLU A 71 4.75 14.21 10.78
C GLU A 71 5.17 12.86 10.19
N PRO A 72 5.58 12.84 8.90
CA PRO A 72 6.13 11.63 8.28
C PRO A 72 7.38 11.15 9.03
N GLN A 73 7.42 9.86 9.34
CA GLN A 73 8.53 9.24 10.06
C GLN A 73 9.16 8.12 9.23
N LEU A 74 10.49 8.05 9.25
CA LEU A 74 11.21 6.93 8.64
C LEU A 74 11.04 5.68 9.51
N GLU A 75 10.63 4.58 8.88
CA GLU A 75 10.52 3.27 9.48
C GLU A 75 11.11 2.23 8.53
N GLY A 76 12.33 1.79 8.82
CA GLY A 76 13.08 0.93 7.93
C GLY A 76 13.36 1.61 6.58
N THR A 77 12.89 1.02 5.49
CA THR A 77 13.00 1.57 4.13
C THR A 77 11.77 2.34 3.68
N GLY A 78 10.83 2.59 4.59
CA GLY A 78 9.59 3.29 4.31
C GLY A 78 9.43 4.57 5.10
N VAL A 79 8.42 5.34 4.71
CA VAL A 79 7.92 6.52 5.42
C VAL A 79 6.51 6.22 5.88
N VAL A 80 6.22 6.45 7.15
CA VAL A 80 4.91 6.25 7.78
C VAL A 80 4.31 7.58 8.18
N THR A 81 3.06 7.78 7.82
CA THR A 81 2.22 8.91 8.25
C THR A 81 0.93 8.36 8.84
N ASN A 82 0.48 8.93 9.95
CA ASN A 82 -0.77 8.56 10.60
C ASN A 82 -1.76 9.71 10.52
N TRP A 83 -3.03 9.42 10.24
CA TRP A 83 -4.12 10.39 10.27
C TRP A 83 -5.26 9.87 11.14
N GLN A 84 -5.98 10.80 11.72
CA GLN A 84 -7.29 10.55 12.32
C GLN A 84 -8.35 11.26 11.49
N LEU A 85 -9.31 10.50 10.99
CA LEU A 85 -10.42 11.01 10.19
C LEU A 85 -11.72 10.99 10.98
N GLN A 86 -12.52 12.03 10.79
CA GLN A 86 -13.90 12.10 11.22
C GLN A 86 -14.79 12.13 9.97
N CYS A 87 -15.66 11.15 9.82
CA CYS A 87 -16.51 10.98 8.64
C CYS A 87 -18.00 11.09 9.01
N ALA A 88 -18.38 12.09 9.80
CA ALA A 88 -19.73 12.25 10.33
C ALA A 88 -20.83 12.36 9.24
N GLY A 89 -20.46 12.85 8.04
CA GLY A 89 -21.39 12.98 6.91
C GLY A 89 -21.75 11.66 6.22
N LEU A 90 -21.10 10.54 6.56
CA LEU A 90 -21.36 9.23 5.93
C LEU A 90 -22.52 8.45 6.57
N GLY A 91 -23.05 8.92 7.70
CA GLY A 91 -24.13 8.23 8.42
C GLY A 91 -23.67 6.92 9.08
N GLU A 92 -24.64 6.07 9.41
CA GLU A 92 -24.39 4.81 10.15
C GLU A 92 -23.57 3.78 9.38
N SER A 93 -23.63 3.78 8.06
CA SER A 93 -22.87 2.85 7.22
C SER A 93 -21.38 3.18 7.17
N GLY A 94 -20.97 4.38 7.58
CA GLY A 94 -19.59 4.81 7.57
C GLY A 94 -18.95 4.66 6.19
N LEU A 95 -17.80 4.00 6.12
CA LEU A 95 -17.08 3.76 4.87
C LEU A 95 -17.70 2.68 3.98
N VAL A 96 -18.64 1.87 4.47
CA VAL A 96 -19.32 0.88 3.63
C VAL A 96 -20.10 1.57 2.51
N GLY A 97 -19.89 1.13 1.27
CA GLY A 97 -20.45 1.74 0.07
C GLY A 97 -19.69 2.98 -0.43
N GLN A 98 -18.64 3.40 0.27
CA GLN A 98 -17.80 4.54 -0.11
C GLN A 98 -16.56 4.08 -0.87
N THR A 99 -15.98 5.00 -1.65
CA THR A 99 -14.77 4.74 -2.44
C THR A 99 -13.53 5.16 -1.65
N LEU A 100 -12.57 4.27 -1.59
CA LEU A 100 -11.19 4.53 -1.16
C LEU A 100 -10.25 4.35 -2.34
N GLY A 101 -9.25 5.18 -2.45
CA GLY A 101 -8.32 5.12 -3.57
C GLY A 101 -6.94 5.65 -3.23
N VAL A 102 -6.06 5.60 -4.23
CA VAL A 102 -4.72 6.18 -4.18
C VAL A 102 -4.39 6.83 -5.51
N SER A 103 -3.99 8.08 -5.48
CA SER A 103 -3.49 8.79 -6.67
C SER A 103 -1.98 8.62 -6.82
N GLY A 104 -1.48 8.78 -8.05
CA GLY A 104 -0.05 8.72 -8.37
C GLY A 104 0.48 7.31 -8.64
N LEU A 105 -0.35 6.27 -8.65
CA LEU A 105 0.08 4.88 -8.87
C LEU A 105 0.79 4.68 -10.19
N GLY A 106 0.24 5.19 -11.29
CA GLY A 106 0.81 5.03 -12.62
C GLY A 106 2.20 5.66 -12.75
N ALA A 107 2.37 6.90 -12.30
CA ALA A 107 3.64 7.61 -12.34
C ALA A 107 4.73 6.93 -11.50
N ASN A 108 4.34 6.25 -10.43
CA ASN A 108 5.25 5.54 -9.53
C ASN A 108 5.40 4.05 -9.86
N GLN A 109 4.67 3.54 -10.86
CA GLN A 109 4.62 2.10 -11.16
C GLN A 109 4.39 1.27 -9.88
N ALA A 110 3.50 1.77 -9.02
CA ALA A 110 3.29 1.28 -7.68
C ALA A 110 1.98 0.52 -7.54
N SER A 111 1.94 -0.37 -6.56
CA SER A 111 0.72 -0.95 -6.03
C SER A 111 0.61 -0.64 -4.54
N VAL A 112 -0.61 -0.65 -4.04
CA VAL A 112 -0.93 -0.38 -2.64
C VAL A 112 -1.83 -1.48 -2.11
N MET A 113 -1.44 -2.06 -0.99
CA MET A 113 -2.32 -2.90 -0.20
C MET A 113 -3.21 -2.00 0.65
N VAL A 114 -4.52 -2.11 0.48
CA VAL A 114 -5.50 -1.43 1.34
C VAL A 114 -6.11 -2.44 2.28
N MET A 115 -6.10 -2.13 3.56
CA MET A 115 -6.74 -2.93 4.61
C MET A 115 -7.73 -2.05 5.36
N VAL A 116 -8.98 -2.50 5.47
CA VAL A 116 -10.03 -1.80 6.23
C VAL A 116 -10.54 -2.73 7.31
N ASN A 117 -10.51 -2.29 8.55
CA ASN A 117 -11.03 -3.01 9.69
C ASN A 117 -12.16 -2.19 10.32
N LEU A 118 -13.35 -2.75 10.39
CA LEU A 118 -14.53 -2.12 10.99
C LEU A 118 -14.74 -2.59 12.43
N LEU A 119 -15.43 -1.78 13.24
CA LEU A 119 -15.74 -2.09 14.64
C LEU A 119 -16.57 -3.37 14.82
N ASP A 120 -17.41 -3.70 13.83
CA ASP A 120 -18.22 -4.91 13.85
C ASP A 120 -17.47 -6.19 13.48
N GLY A 121 -16.15 -6.09 13.24
CA GLY A 121 -15.27 -7.20 12.92
C GLY A 121 -15.12 -7.48 11.42
N ARG A 122 -15.87 -6.81 10.55
CA ARG A 122 -15.67 -6.94 9.09
C ARG A 122 -14.29 -6.43 8.71
N ARG A 123 -13.63 -7.16 7.83
CA ARG A 123 -12.30 -6.83 7.31
C ARG A 123 -12.30 -6.91 5.80
N TYR A 124 -11.60 -5.97 5.20
CA TYR A 124 -11.45 -5.89 3.75
C TYR A 124 -9.96 -5.78 3.43
N GLN A 125 -9.59 -6.43 2.34
CA GLN A 125 -8.22 -6.35 1.82
C GLN A 125 -8.30 -6.25 0.30
N GLN A 126 -7.68 -5.22 -0.27
CA GLN A 126 -7.68 -4.95 -1.69
C GLN A 126 -6.31 -4.45 -2.12
N VAL A 127 -5.84 -4.91 -3.27
CA VAL A 127 -4.66 -4.33 -3.93
C VAL A 127 -5.14 -3.33 -4.96
N LEU A 128 -4.64 -2.10 -4.86
CA LEU A 128 -4.82 -1.05 -5.85
C LEU A 128 -3.57 -0.96 -6.71
N ASP A 129 -3.76 -0.72 -8.00
CA ASP A 129 -2.72 -0.58 -9.00
C ASP A 129 -3.11 0.49 -10.03
N THR A 130 -2.34 0.59 -11.10
CA THR A 130 -2.58 1.57 -12.16
C THR A 130 -3.92 1.37 -12.88
N GLU A 131 -4.38 0.13 -13.02
CA GLU A 131 -5.63 -0.21 -13.70
C GLU A 131 -6.84 -0.09 -12.77
N HIS A 132 -6.62 -0.33 -11.47
CA HIS A 132 -7.63 -0.29 -10.42
C HIS A 132 -7.15 0.61 -9.28
N PRO A 133 -7.18 1.96 -9.45
CA PRO A 133 -6.63 2.89 -8.47
C PRO A 133 -7.53 3.13 -7.26
N ASP A 134 -8.73 2.61 -7.29
CA ASP A 134 -9.72 2.74 -6.21
C ASP A 134 -10.61 1.50 -6.09
N PHE A 135 -11.35 1.40 -5.02
CA PHE A 135 -12.38 0.40 -4.81
C PHE A 135 -13.51 0.93 -3.92
N VAL A 136 -14.69 0.35 -4.09
CA VAL A 136 -15.84 0.60 -3.21
C VAL A 136 -15.80 -0.42 -2.08
N VAL A 137 -15.87 0.04 -0.82
CA VAL A 137 -15.93 -0.85 0.35
C VAL A 137 -17.25 -1.63 0.32
N PRO A 138 -17.23 -2.95 0.10
CA PRO A 138 -18.47 -3.72 -0.06
C PRO A 138 -19.21 -3.92 1.26
N ALA A 139 -20.49 -4.26 1.19
CA ALA A 139 -21.29 -4.55 2.38
C ALA A 139 -20.87 -5.86 3.08
N GLN A 140 -20.27 -6.80 2.34
CA GLN A 140 -19.79 -8.07 2.87
C GLN A 140 -18.28 -8.08 2.99
N SER A 141 -17.73 -8.66 4.06
CA SER A 141 -16.29 -8.82 4.25
C SER A 141 -15.64 -9.62 3.12
N THR A 142 -14.43 -9.23 2.72
CA THR A 142 -13.58 -9.97 1.78
C THR A 142 -12.60 -10.91 2.49
N ALA A 143 -12.48 -10.81 3.82
CA ALA A 143 -11.72 -11.77 4.60
C ALA A 143 -12.51 -13.07 4.65
N GLY A 144 -11.99 -14.12 4.05
CA GLY A 144 -12.58 -15.45 4.16
C GLY A 144 -12.66 -15.91 5.63
N ASP A 145 -13.73 -16.63 5.94
CA ASP A 145 -13.91 -17.29 7.22
C ASP A 145 -12.77 -18.29 7.52
#